data_95a53893ab8e5e57869f7b01aa862b40
#
_entry.id   95a53893ab8e5e57869f7b01aa862b40
#
_cell.length_a   1.000
_cell.length_b   1.000
_cell.length_c   1.000
_cell.angle_alpha   90.00
_cell.angle_beta   90.00
_cell.angle_gamma   90.00
#
_symmetry.space_group_name_H-M   'P 1'
#
loop_
_entity.id
_entity.type
_entity.pdbx_description
1 polymer ?
#
loop_
_entity_poly.entity_id
_entity_poly.type
_entity_poly.pdbx_seq_one_letter_code
_entity_poly.pdbx_strand_id
1 'polypeptide(L)' 'ISTRPFQLVTGRNWMGTAFGGARGRTDVPKIVDWYMDGKIQIDPMITHTMPLEDINKGFELMHKGESIRGVVVY' A
#
# COMPACT_ATOMS: atom_id res chain seq x y z
N ILE A 1 -1.42 19.38 -11.92
CA ILE A 1 -1.60 18.50 -13.07
C ILE A 1 -1.88 19.28 -14.33
N SER A 2 -1.44 18.72 -15.45
CA SER A 2 -1.69 19.30 -16.76
C SER A 2 -2.21 18.18 -17.67
N THR A 3 -3.33 18.42 -18.33
CA THR A 3 -3.94 17.41 -19.19
C THR A 3 -4.82 18.09 -20.24
N ARG A 4 -5.23 17.32 -21.24
CA ARG A 4 -6.24 17.76 -22.20
C ARG A 4 -7.62 17.76 -21.54
N PRO A 5 -8.32 18.90 -21.48
CA PRO A 5 -9.65 18.95 -20.87
C PRO A 5 -10.64 17.98 -21.52
N PHE A 6 -10.52 17.72 -22.81
CA PHE A 6 -11.40 16.81 -23.54
C PHE A 6 -11.35 15.39 -23.01
N GLN A 7 -10.24 14.95 -22.42
CA GLN A 7 -10.14 13.63 -21.79
C GLN A 7 -11.11 13.48 -20.62
N LEU A 8 -11.38 14.56 -19.89
CA LEU A 8 -12.37 14.54 -18.80
C LEU A 8 -13.79 14.57 -19.33
N VAL A 9 -14.03 15.25 -20.45
CA VAL A 9 -15.35 15.31 -21.09
C VAL A 9 -15.80 13.93 -21.56
N THR A 10 -14.89 13.06 -21.95
CA THR A 10 -15.18 11.73 -22.47
C THR A 10 -15.37 10.66 -21.37
N GLY A 11 -15.57 11.05 -20.12
CA GLY A 11 -15.96 10.15 -19.05
C GLY A 11 -14.86 9.71 -18.11
N ARG A 12 -13.66 10.27 -18.20
CA ARG A 12 -12.60 10.01 -17.24
C ARG A 12 -12.81 10.83 -15.97
N ASN A 13 -12.46 10.24 -14.84
CA ASN A 13 -12.53 10.90 -13.54
C ASN A 13 -11.13 11.06 -12.96
N TRP A 14 -10.87 12.22 -12.39
CA TRP A 14 -9.65 12.48 -11.61
C TRP A 14 -10.06 12.98 -10.25
N MET A 15 -9.83 12.16 -9.22
CA MET A 15 -10.20 12.50 -7.85
C MET A 15 -9.01 12.32 -6.92
N GLY A 16 -8.90 13.19 -5.94
CA GLY A 16 -7.94 13.04 -4.87
C GLY A 16 -8.54 12.28 -3.69
N THR A 17 -7.71 11.53 -3.00
CA THR A 17 -8.04 10.94 -1.71
C THR A 17 -6.84 11.08 -0.78
N ALA A 18 -7.10 11.15 0.50
CA ALA A 18 -6.07 10.96 1.51
C ALA A 18 -6.21 9.52 2.03
N PHE A 19 -5.11 8.79 2.05
CA PHE A 19 -5.07 7.41 2.56
C PHE A 19 -6.14 6.50 1.92
N GLY A 20 -6.35 6.64 0.61
CA GLY A 20 -7.36 5.88 -0.13
C GLY A 20 -8.80 6.15 0.29
N GLY A 21 -9.07 7.26 0.98
CA GLY A 21 -10.41 7.59 1.49
C GLY A 21 -10.82 6.73 2.69
N ALA A 22 -9.89 6.04 3.33
CA ALA A 22 -10.19 5.13 4.43
C ALA A 22 -10.62 5.87 5.70
N ARG A 23 -11.53 5.24 6.43
CA ARG A 23 -11.90 5.60 7.79
C ARG A 23 -11.16 4.66 8.75
N GLY A 24 -9.95 5.08 9.21
CA GLY A 24 -9.04 4.20 9.93
C GLY A 24 -9.65 3.43 11.09
N ARG A 25 -10.45 4.09 11.92
CA ARG A 25 -11.05 3.44 13.10
C ARG A 25 -12.08 2.37 12.75
N THR A 26 -12.71 2.46 11.58
CA THR A 26 -13.71 1.51 11.11
C THR A 26 -13.09 0.48 10.15
N ASP A 27 -12.29 0.97 9.21
CA ASP A 27 -11.81 0.14 8.11
C ASP A 27 -10.64 -0.76 8.50
N VAL A 28 -9.73 -0.30 9.37
CA VAL A 28 -8.59 -1.10 9.79
C VAL A 28 -9.01 -2.35 10.57
N PRO A 29 -9.87 -2.25 11.61
CA PRO A 29 -10.38 -3.46 12.28
C PRO A 29 -11.08 -4.42 11.32
N LYS A 30 -11.84 -3.90 10.36
CA LYS A 30 -12.54 -4.70 9.37
C LYS A 30 -11.58 -5.47 8.46
N ILE A 31 -10.51 -4.81 8.01
CA ILE A 31 -9.47 -5.45 7.20
C ILE A 31 -8.74 -6.53 8.00
N VAL A 32 -8.45 -6.25 9.27
CA VAL A 32 -7.82 -7.23 10.17
C VAL A 32 -8.72 -8.46 10.34
N ASP A 33 -10.02 -8.27 10.54
CA ASP A 33 -10.97 -9.37 10.64
C ASP A 33 -11.00 -10.21 9.37
N TRP A 34 -10.99 -9.58 8.21
CA TRP A 34 -10.93 -10.28 6.93
C TRP A 34 -9.65 -11.10 6.78
N TYR A 35 -8.54 -10.55 7.22
CA TYR A 35 -7.26 -11.27 7.22
C TYR A 35 -7.30 -12.48 8.15
N MET A 36 -7.78 -12.30 9.38
CA MET A 36 -7.88 -13.39 10.37
C MET A 36 -8.85 -14.48 9.93
N ASP A 37 -9.90 -14.11 9.19
CA ASP A 37 -10.86 -15.07 8.64
C ASP A 37 -10.38 -15.75 7.34
N GLY A 38 -9.19 -15.38 6.84
CA GLY A 38 -8.65 -15.93 5.61
C GLY A 38 -9.30 -15.42 4.33
N LYS A 39 -10.08 -14.34 4.41
CA LYS A 39 -10.78 -13.77 3.25
C LYS A 39 -9.86 -12.95 2.34
N ILE A 40 -8.77 -12.42 2.88
CA ILE A 40 -7.77 -11.67 2.13
C ILE A 40 -6.39 -12.21 2.42
N GLN A 41 -5.49 -12.10 1.45
CA GLN A 41 -4.11 -12.54 1.56
C GLN A 41 -3.20 -11.32 1.70
N ILE A 42 -2.55 -11.19 2.85
CA ILE A 42 -1.58 -10.13 3.13
C ILE A 42 -0.17 -10.70 3.23
N ASP A 43 -0.01 -11.87 3.85
CA ASP A 43 1.29 -12.48 4.09
C ASP A 43 2.15 -12.63 2.82
N PRO A 44 1.60 -13.05 1.66
CA PRO A 44 2.39 -13.14 0.43
C PRO A 44 2.95 -11.79 -0.05
N MET A 45 2.40 -10.68 0.40
CA MET A 45 2.91 -9.34 0.05
C MET A 45 4.13 -8.95 0.88
N ILE A 46 4.40 -9.64 1.98
CA ILE A 46 5.62 -9.45 2.77
C ILE A 46 6.75 -10.19 2.07
N THR A 47 7.55 -9.46 1.32
CA THR A 47 8.62 -10.03 0.50
C THR A 47 9.96 -10.09 1.24
N HIS A 48 10.15 -9.22 2.23
CA HIS A 48 11.39 -9.13 2.98
C HIS A 48 11.12 -8.85 4.45
N THR A 49 11.84 -9.54 5.31
CA THR A 49 11.91 -9.25 6.74
C THR A 49 13.36 -8.97 7.12
N MET A 50 13.57 -8.04 8.03
CA MET A 50 14.92 -7.63 8.40
C MET A 50 14.96 -7.09 9.82
N PRO A 51 16.13 -7.15 10.49
CA PRO A 51 16.33 -6.43 11.75
C PRO A 51 16.47 -4.92 11.50
N LEU A 52 16.40 -4.12 12.58
CA LEU A 52 16.48 -2.66 12.47
C LEU A 52 17.81 -2.19 11.86
N GLU A 53 18.90 -2.90 12.10
CA GLU A 53 20.22 -2.56 11.54
C GLU A 53 20.22 -2.53 10.00
N ASP A 54 19.34 -3.28 9.37
CA ASP A 54 19.28 -3.42 7.91
C ASP A 54 18.23 -2.50 7.27
N ILE A 55 17.70 -1.52 7.99
CA ILE A 55 16.63 -0.65 7.48
C ILE A 55 17.02 0.09 6.19
N ASN A 56 18.30 0.48 6.07
CA ASN A 56 18.79 1.15 4.86
C ASN A 56 18.76 0.22 3.64
N LYS A 57 19.03 -1.07 3.83
CA LYS A 57 18.87 -2.08 2.77
C LYS A 57 17.41 -2.21 2.36
N GLY A 58 16.48 -2.11 3.31
CA GLY A 58 15.06 -2.09 3.03
C GLY A 58 14.67 -0.95 2.08
N PHE A 59 15.17 0.25 2.33
CA PHE A 59 14.92 1.39 1.44
C PHE A 59 15.57 1.20 0.06
N GLU A 60 16.76 0.63 -0.01
CA GLU A 60 17.40 0.31 -1.29
C GLU A 60 16.56 -0.67 -2.12
N LEU A 61 16.01 -1.70 -1.50
CA LEU A 61 15.13 -2.67 -2.16
C LEU A 61 13.86 -2.00 -2.70
N MET A 62 13.31 -1.05 -1.96
CA MET A 62 12.18 -0.25 -2.42
C MET A 62 12.54 0.59 -3.66
N HIS A 63 13.70 1.26 -3.65
CA HIS A 63 14.16 2.04 -4.79
C HIS A 63 14.39 1.20 -6.04
N LYS A 64 14.86 -0.02 -5.88
CA LYS A 64 15.08 -0.96 -7.00
C LYS A 64 13.78 -1.62 -7.49
N GLY A 65 12.67 -1.44 -6.78
CA GLY A 65 11.41 -2.10 -7.11
C GLY A 65 11.40 -3.60 -6.83
N GLU A 66 12.28 -4.10 -5.97
CA GLU A 66 12.40 -5.52 -5.63
C GLU A 66 11.54 -5.92 -4.43
N SER A 67 10.97 -4.94 -3.72
CA SER A 67 10.18 -5.16 -2.51
C SER A 67 8.76 -4.67 -2.69
N ILE A 68 7.79 -5.52 -2.37
CA ILE A 68 6.40 -5.12 -2.24
C ILE A 68 6.18 -4.56 -0.83
N ARG A 69 6.62 -5.31 0.18
CA ARG A 69 6.54 -4.93 1.59
C ARG A 69 7.75 -5.45 2.33
N GLY A 70 8.49 -4.54 2.95
CA GLY A 70 9.54 -4.87 3.90
C GLY A 70 9.04 -4.67 5.33
N VAL A 71 9.33 -5.61 6.21
CA VAL A 71 8.96 -5.55 7.63
C VAL A 71 10.23 -5.59 8.48
N VAL A 72 10.35 -4.63 9.37
CA VAL A 72 11.42 -4.61 10.37
C VAL A 72 10.91 -5.35 11.61
N VAL A 73 11.71 -6.34 12.05
CA VAL A 73 11.39 -7.13 13.24
C VAL A 73 12.43 -6.82 14.30
N TYR A 74 11.98 -6.44 15.49
CA TYR A 74 12.82 -6.15 16.65
C TYR A 74 13.21 -7.39 17.42
#